data_ffa9af3796a217455ee82ffde374b51f
#
_entry.id   ffa9af3796a217455ee82ffde374b51f
#
_cell.length_a   1.000
_cell.length_b   1.000
_cell.length_c   1.000
_cell.angle_alpha   90.00
_cell.angle_beta   90.00
_cell.angle_gamma   90.00
#
_symmetry.space_group_name_H-M   'P 1'
#
loop_
_entity.id
_entity.type
_entity.pdbx_description
1 polymer ?
#
loop_
_entity_poly.entity_id
_entity_poly.type
_entity_poly.pdbx_seq_one_letter_code
_entity_poly.pdbx_strand_id
1 'polypeptide(L)'
;MASVDEALAILRRGSHEILLEDELRKKLLEGRPLRVKAGFDPTAPDLHLGHTVLINKLRQFQDLGHEVLFLIGDFTGMIGDPTGKSVTRKALTREEVLENAKTYEEQIFHILDPTRTLVVFNSSWMGEMRASELIALAAKHTVARMLERDDFAKRYKTGQPIAIHEFLYPLVQGYDSVALRADVELGGTDQKFNLLVGRQLQEAYGQPPQVVMTLPLLEGLDGVQKMSKSLGNYVGIAEPPSEMFGKLMSISDELMWRYLELLSARSLEEIATWRQSVERGENPRDVKYRLAEELVARFHGEEAAQAAREAFIARFQRGAIPDDLAKVELDLGAARSLPLPNLLKAAGLVPSTSEALRLLGQGAVRIDGERVTDRNHALAVGSSHVYQVGKRRMARVVLRASSDSTSAGSP
;
A
#
# COMPACT_ATOMS: atom_id res chain seq x y z
N MET A 1 17.96 -2.85 -28.53
CA MET A 1 17.24 -1.75 -27.86
C MET A 1 15.84 -1.65 -28.47
N ALA A 2 14.83 -1.40 -27.66
CA ALA A 2 13.47 -1.15 -28.13
C ALA A 2 13.47 0.10 -29.06
N SER A 3 12.60 0.11 -30.06
CA SER A 3 12.36 1.33 -30.86
C SER A 3 11.74 2.43 -29.98
N VAL A 4 11.81 3.68 -30.43
CA VAL A 4 11.22 4.80 -29.66
C VAL A 4 9.70 4.61 -29.48
N ASP A 5 9.02 4.04 -30.47
CA ASP A 5 7.57 3.77 -30.38
C ASP A 5 7.25 2.66 -29.37
N GLU A 6 8.04 1.60 -29.35
CA GLU A 6 7.93 0.55 -28.32
C GLU A 6 8.21 1.10 -26.92
N ALA A 7 9.28 1.92 -26.78
CA ALA A 7 9.60 2.57 -25.51
C ALA A 7 8.44 3.46 -25.01
N LEU A 8 7.86 4.29 -25.92
CA LEU A 8 6.70 5.11 -25.56
C LEU A 8 5.48 4.27 -25.18
N ALA A 9 5.23 3.16 -25.87
CA ALA A 9 4.12 2.27 -25.54
C ALA A 9 4.28 1.68 -24.12
N ILE A 10 5.51 1.25 -23.76
CA ILE A 10 5.83 0.76 -22.40
C ILE A 10 5.63 1.87 -21.36
N LEU A 11 6.13 3.08 -21.64
CA LEU A 11 6.08 4.20 -20.70
C LEU A 11 4.67 4.77 -20.52
N ARG A 12 3.80 4.69 -21.54
CA ARG A 12 2.38 5.08 -21.44
C ARG A 12 1.57 4.15 -20.52
N ARG A 13 1.93 2.88 -20.44
CA ARG A 13 1.19 1.92 -19.58
C ARG A 13 1.13 2.42 -18.15
N GLY A 14 -0.07 2.56 -17.59
CA GLY A 14 -0.28 2.97 -16.19
C GLY A 14 0.15 4.41 -15.89
N SER A 15 0.56 5.21 -16.88
CA SER A 15 0.76 6.65 -16.72
C SER A 15 -0.57 7.38 -16.81
N HIS A 16 -0.76 8.39 -15.95
CA HIS A 16 -1.91 9.26 -16.03
C HIS A 16 -1.73 10.33 -17.11
N GLU A 17 -0.53 10.94 -17.15
CA GLU A 17 -0.21 12.01 -18.09
C GLU A 17 1.30 12.08 -18.34
N ILE A 18 1.70 12.36 -19.57
CA ILE A 18 3.08 12.68 -19.96
C ILE A 18 3.07 14.10 -20.54
N LEU A 19 3.64 15.03 -19.82
CA LEU A 19 3.79 16.44 -20.18
C LEU A 19 5.21 16.69 -20.67
N LEU A 20 5.48 16.96 -21.79
CA LEU A 20 5.02 16.94 -23.14
C LEU A 20 5.55 15.64 -23.80
N GLU A 21 4.69 14.80 -24.28
CA GLU A 21 5.14 13.52 -24.87
C GLU A 21 6.08 13.68 -26.07
N ASP A 22 5.86 14.71 -26.89
CA ASP A 22 6.77 15.02 -28.01
C ASP A 22 8.19 15.37 -27.53
N GLU A 23 8.35 15.97 -26.35
CA GLU A 23 9.68 16.21 -25.77
C GLU A 23 10.31 14.92 -25.27
N LEU A 24 9.53 14.02 -24.68
CA LEU A 24 10.01 12.69 -24.32
C LEU A 24 10.50 11.95 -25.56
N ARG A 25 9.72 11.97 -26.64
CA ARG A 25 10.11 11.36 -27.92
C ARG A 25 11.43 11.95 -28.44
N LYS A 26 11.60 13.26 -28.40
CA LYS A 26 12.86 13.92 -28.80
C LYS A 26 14.05 13.46 -27.95
N LYS A 27 13.89 13.44 -26.63
CA LYS A 27 14.93 12.96 -25.70
C LYS A 27 15.29 11.49 -25.95
N LEU A 28 14.31 10.61 -26.21
CA LEU A 28 14.56 9.21 -26.56
C LEU A 28 15.32 9.05 -27.88
N LEU A 29 15.05 9.93 -28.88
CA LEU A 29 15.74 9.92 -30.15
C LEU A 29 17.21 10.37 -30.05
N GLU A 30 17.63 11.05 -28.97
CA GLU A 30 19.03 11.39 -28.72
C GLU A 30 19.92 10.14 -28.52
N GLY A 31 19.34 8.97 -28.20
CA GLY A 31 20.04 7.70 -28.07
C GLY A 31 20.97 7.60 -26.85
N ARG A 32 20.97 8.58 -25.96
CA ARG A 32 21.70 8.55 -24.70
C ARG A 32 20.82 8.06 -23.54
N PRO A 33 21.42 7.53 -22.47
CA PRO A 33 20.68 7.32 -21.23
C PRO A 33 20.07 8.63 -20.73
N LEU A 34 18.75 8.62 -20.44
CA LEU A 34 18.06 9.73 -19.78
C LEU A 34 18.22 9.61 -18.26
N ARG A 35 18.31 10.75 -17.60
CA ARG A 35 18.32 10.86 -16.14
C ARG A 35 16.89 11.00 -15.63
N VAL A 36 16.37 9.91 -15.04
CA VAL A 36 14.98 9.79 -14.61
C VAL A 36 14.89 9.89 -13.10
N LYS A 37 14.29 10.96 -12.61
CA LYS A 37 14.19 11.28 -11.17
C LYS A 37 12.81 10.93 -10.63
N ALA A 38 12.76 10.41 -9.41
CA ALA A 38 11.59 10.41 -8.54
C ALA A 38 12.01 10.69 -7.10
N GLY A 39 11.31 11.60 -6.43
CA GLY A 39 11.58 11.98 -5.05
C GLY A 39 10.60 11.34 -4.06
N PHE A 40 11.14 10.90 -2.92
CA PHE A 40 10.38 10.31 -1.83
C PHE A 40 10.82 10.91 -0.51
N ASP A 41 9.90 11.57 0.20
CA ASP A 41 10.14 11.99 1.57
C ASP A 41 10.01 10.78 2.50
N PRO A 42 11.02 10.47 3.33
CA PRO A 42 11.01 9.31 4.21
C PRO A 42 10.14 9.55 5.45
N THR A 43 8.83 9.67 5.23
CA THR A 43 7.84 10.01 6.29
C THR A 43 7.46 8.85 7.19
N ALA A 44 7.88 7.64 6.86
CA ALA A 44 7.66 6.41 7.62
C ALA A 44 8.66 5.34 7.15
N PRO A 45 9.06 4.37 7.99
CA PRO A 45 10.14 3.43 7.67
C PRO A 45 9.84 2.47 6.53
N ASP A 46 8.57 2.16 6.24
CA ASP A 46 8.22 1.14 5.25
C ASP A 46 7.51 1.74 4.04
N LEU A 47 7.76 1.15 2.89
CA LEU A 47 7.00 1.39 1.67
C LEU A 47 5.74 0.49 1.62
N HIS A 48 4.75 0.91 0.86
CA HIS A 48 3.56 0.12 0.56
C HIS A 48 3.33 0.07 -0.96
N LEU A 49 2.43 -0.80 -1.41
CA LEU A 49 2.17 -1.01 -2.84
C LEU A 49 1.83 0.28 -3.61
N GLY A 50 1.28 1.30 -2.95
CA GLY A 50 1.05 2.61 -3.59
C GLY A 50 2.34 3.28 -4.06
N HIS A 51 3.44 3.16 -3.31
CA HIS A 51 4.75 3.69 -3.72
C HIS A 51 5.33 2.88 -4.88
N THR A 52 5.04 1.58 -4.94
CA THR A 52 5.62 0.72 -5.97
C THR A 52 5.08 1.00 -7.37
N VAL A 53 3.94 1.69 -7.51
CA VAL A 53 3.46 2.19 -8.81
C VAL A 53 4.53 3.07 -9.46
N LEU A 54 5.09 4.01 -8.70
CA LEU A 54 6.14 4.91 -9.17
C LEU A 54 7.47 4.16 -9.38
N ILE A 55 7.82 3.28 -8.45
CA ILE A 55 9.07 2.50 -8.50
C ILE A 55 9.05 1.52 -9.69
N ASN A 56 7.91 0.90 -10.00
CA ASN A 56 7.75 0.07 -11.19
C ASN A 56 7.95 0.88 -12.49
N LYS A 57 7.50 2.13 -12.52
CA LYS A 57 7.74 3.01 -13.67
C LYS A 57 9.23 3.35 -13.82
N LEU A 58 9.93 3.62 -12.73
CA LEU A 58 11.39 3.76 -12.72
C LEU A 58 12.07 2.51 -13.28
N ARG A 59 11.61 1.31 -12.88
CA ARG A 59 12.11 0.05 -13.41
C ARG A 59 11.92 -0.07 -14.92
N GLN A 60 10.79 0.35 -15.46
CA GLN A 60 10.57 0.37 -16.92
C GLN A 60 11.59 1.26 -17.64
N PHE A 61 11.95 2.41 -17.07
CA PHE A 61 13.02 3.25 -17.61
C PHE A 61 14.39 2.56 -17.55
N GLN A 62 14.70 1.84 -16.46
CA GLN A 62 15.93 1.05 -16.35
C GLN A 62 16.00 -0.03 -17.44
N ASP A 63 14.91 -0.78 -17.64
CA ASP A 63 14.85 -1.84 -18.65
C ASP A 63 15.03 -1.30 -20.06
N LEU A 64 14.65 -0.04 -20.31
CA LEU A 64 14.91 0.69 -21.56
C LEU A 64 16.33 1.26 -21.66
N GLY A 65 17.17 1.12 -20.62
CA GLY A 65 18.57 1.53 -20.65
C GLY A 65 18.84 2.91 -20.05
N HIS A 66 17.88 3.50 -19.32
CA HIS A 66 18.02 4.82 -18.70
C HIS A 66 18.55 4.74 -17.25
N GLU A 67 19.10 5.85 -16.76
CA GLU A 67 19.63 6.00 -15.39
C GLU A 67 18.51 6.46 -14.45
N VAL A 68 18.32 5.75 -13.35
CA VAL A 68 17.35 6.12 -12.32
C VAL A 68 18.03 6.90 -11.19
N LEU A 69 17.49 8.07 -10.89
CA LEU A 69 17.86 8.92 -9.77
C LEU A 69 16.75 8.78 -8.70
N PHE A 70 16.97 7.87 -7.75
CA PHE A 70 16.06 7.70 -6.62
C PHE A 70 16.42 8.71 -5.54
N LEU A 71 15.62 9.77 -5.44
CA LEU A 71 15.90 10.86 -4.51
C LEU A 71 15.17 10.61 -3.19
N ILE A 72 15.94 10.58 -2.11
CA ILE A 72 15.44 10.60 -0.75
C ILE A 72 15.42 12.07 -0.28
N GLY A 73 14.22 12.56 -0.02
CA GLY A 73 13.96 13.93 0.42
C GLY A 73 14.23 14.10 1.91
N ASP A 74 15.48 13.93 2.33
CA ASP A 74 15.86 14.08 3.73
C ASP A 74 15.81 15.55 4.20
N PHE A 75 16.06 16.50 3.31
CA PHE A 75 15.88 17.92 3.60
C PHE A 75 14.40 18.33 3.47
N THR A 76 13.70 17.91 2.42
CA THR A 76 12.27 18.22 2.22
C THR A 76 11.39 17.56 3.27
N GLY A 77 11.74 16.39 3.77
CA GLY A 77 11.04 15.72 4.87
C GLY A 77 11.02 16.54 6.18
N MET A 78 12.07 17.36 6.41
CA MET A 78 12.11 18.31 7.54
C MET A 78 11.23 19.54 7.32
N ILE A 79 10.92 19.91 6.07
CA ILE A 79 9.96 20.98 5.75
C ILE A 79 8.53 20.46 5.88
N GLY A 80 8.28 19.26 5.35
CA GLY A 80 6.98 18.61 5.24
C GLY A 80 6.17 19.05 4.01
N ASP A 81 5.80 18.09 3.19
CA ASP A 81 5.00 18.32 1.97
C ASP A 81 3.60 18.84 2.35
N PRO A 82 3.23 20.06 1.93
CA PRO A 82 1.90 20.62 2.18
C PRO A 82 0.82 20.04 1.26
N THR A 83 1.17 19.25 0.24
CA THR A 83 0.25 18.73 -0.78
C THR A 83 -0.97 18.02 -0.17
N GLY A 84 -2.16 18.50 -0.54
CA GLY A 84 -3.45 17.89 -0.14
C GLY A 84 -3.77 17.96 1.35
N LYS A 85 -3.09 18.82 2.13
CA LYS A 85 -3.32 18.99 3.57
C LYS A 85 -4.09 20.27 3.87
N SER A 86 -4.98 20.18 4.84
CA SER A 86 -5.69 21.35 5.39
C SER A 86 -4.90 22.05 6.50
N VAL A 87 -3.86 21.43 7.03
CA VAL A 87 -2.99 21.92 8.09
C VAL A 87 -1.53 21.55 7.78
N THR A 88 -0.60 22.35 8.28
CA THR A 88 0.85 22.11 8.15
C THR A 88 1.22 20.76 8.77
N ARG A 89 2.00 19.95 8.05
CA ARG A 89 2.56 18.70 8.58
C ARG A 89 3.53 18.99 9.73
N LYS A 90 3.55 18.11 10.74
CA LYS A 90 4.65 18.08 11.70
C LYS A 90 5.93 17.73 10.96
N ALA A 91 6.93 18.59 11.06
CA ALA A 91 8.26 18.32 10.55
C ALA A 91 8.89 17.13 11.30
N LEU A 92 9.59 16.27 10.57
CA LEU A 92 10.38 15.19 11.16
C LEU A 92 11.72 15.73 11.66
N THR A 93 12.29 15.08 12.66
CA THR A 93 13.68 15.34 13.06
C THR A 93 14.65 14.74 12.04
N ARG A 94 15.88 15.24 12.03
CA ARG A 94 16.92 14.70 11.14
C ARG A 94 17.19 13.22 11.42
N GLU A 95 17.14 12.81 12.67
CA GLU A 95 17.35 11.43 13.10
C GLU A 95 16.24 10.51 12.58
N GLU A 96 14.97 10.92 12.72
CA GLU A 96 13.81 10.18 12.21
C GLU A 96 13.88 10.02 10.69
N VAL A 97 14.27 11.08 9.97
CA VAL A 97 14.43 11.05 8.52
C VAL A 97 15.53 10.08 8.08
N LEU A 98 16.70 10.11 8.73
CA LEU A 98 17.82 9.23 8.39
C LEU A 98 17.54 7.76 8.72
N GLU A 99 16.81 7.48 9.79
CA GLU A 99 16.40 6.12 10.14
C GLU A 99 15.43 5.57 9.11
N ASN A 100 14.41 6.33 8.75
CA ASN A 100 13.45 5.95 7.72
C ASN A 100 14.12 5.78 6.33
N ALA A 101 15.11 6.61 6.01
CA ALA A 101 15.82 6.56 4.73
C ALA A 101 16.58 5.24 4.52
N LYS A 102 17.16 4.67 5.57
CA LYS A 102 17.89 3.39 5.49
C LYS A 102 17.01 2.25 5.00
N THR A 103 15.79 2.18 5.48
CA THR A 103 14.85 1.13 5.08
C THR A 103 14.36 1.29 3.65
N TYR A 104 14.31 2.53 3.13
CA TYR A 104 13.89 2.79 1.74
C TYR A 104 14.88 2.21 0.74
N GLU A 105 16.18 2.40 0.98
CA GLU A 105 17.23 1.89 0.09
C GLU A 105 17.16 0.35 -0.04
N GLU A 106 16.99 -0.36 1.06
CA GLU A 106 16.84 -1.82 1.04
C GLU A 106 15.58 -2.25 0.28
N GLN A 107 14.45 -1.58 0.54
CA GLN A 107 13.16 -1.96 -0.01
C GLN A 107 13.04 -1.69 -1.52
N ILE A 108 13.63 -0.62 -2.04
CA ILE A 108 13.54 -0.30 -3.48
C ILE A 108 14.28 -1.32 -4.35
N PHE A 109 15.34 -1.95 -3.83
CA PHE A 109 16.14 -2.93 -4.57
C PHE A 109 15.46 -4.29 -4.72
N HIS A 110 14.28 -4.50 -4.14
CA HIS A 110 13.39 -5.59 -4.56
C HIS A 110 12.80 -5.37 -5.96
N ILE A 111 12.82 -4.12 -6.47
CA ILE A 111 12.26 -3.76 -7.77
C ILE A 111 13.34 -3.21 -8.70
N LEU A 112 14.15 -2.27 -8.23
CA LEU A 112 15.17 -1.58 -9.02
C LEU A 112 16.48 -2.37 -9.07
N ASP A 113 17.20 -2.23 -10.17
CA ASP A 113 18.57 -2.74 -10.32
C ASP A 113 19.54 -1.77 -9.59
N PRO A 114 20.26 -2.22 -8.55
CA PRO A 114 21.19 -1.38 -7.81
C PRO A 114 22.34 -0.84 -8.67
N THR A 115 22.73 -1.54 -9.74
CA THR A 115 23.82 -1.10 -10.62
C THR A 115 23.43 0.05 -11.55
N ARG A 116 22.13 0.32 -11.69
CA ARG A 116 21.56 1.37 -12.54
C ARG A 116 20.71 2.38 -11.77
N THR A 117 20.77 2.33 -10.46
CA THR A 117 20.07 3.26 -9.57
C THR A 117 21.09 4.08 -8.78
N LEU A 118 21.01 5.38 -8.92
CA LEU A 118 21.73 6.31 -8.06
C LEU A 118 20.78 6.78 -6.96
N VAL A 119 21.03 6.36 -5.72
CA VAL A 119 20.32 6.88 -4.55
C VAL A 119 20.99 8.19 -4.13
N VAL A 120 20.20 9.27 -4.05
CA VAL A 120 20.68 10.61 -3.76
C VAL A 120 19.86 11.26 -2.66
N PHE A 121 20.49 12.14 -1.89
CA PHE A 121 19.87 12.86 -0.79
C PHE A 121 19.87 14.36 -1.12
N ASN A 122 18.74 15.03 -1.00
CA ASN A 122 18.68 16.45 -1.34
C ASN A 122 19.34 17.36 -0.30
N SER A 123 19.66 16.86 0.90
CA SER A 123 20.53 17.55 1.85
C SER A 123 21.94 17.80 1.29
N SER A 124 22.40 17.00 0.31
CA SER A 124 23.74 17.15 -0.28
C SER A 124 23.96 18.50 -0.97
N TRP A 125 22.91 19.10 -1.54
CA TRP A 125 22.99 20.45 -2.13
C TRP A 125 22.23 21.48 -1.31
N MET A 126 21.12 21.12 -0.67
CA MET A 126 20.36 22.06 0.14
C MET A 126 21.04 22.40 1.47
N GLY A 127 21.79 21.44 2.03
CA GLY A 127 22.55 21.67 3.28
C GLY A 127 23.74 22.62 3.10
N GLU A 128 24.28 22.73 1.88
CA GLU A 128 25.37 23.63 1.53
C GLU A 128 24.89 24.99 1.01
N MET A 129 23.59 25.10 0.65
CA MET A 129 22.98 26.31 0.11
C MET A 129 22.98 27.44 1.12
N ARG A 130 23.60 28.58 0.75
CA ARG A 130 23.63 29.77 1.60
C ARG A 130 22.26 30.47 1.62
N ALA A 131 22.01 31.25 2.67
CA ALA A 131 20.75 32.01 2.76
C ALA A 131 20.53 32.96 1.56
N SER A 132 21.59 33.54 1.02
CA SER A 132 21.51 34.38 -0.20
C SER A 132 21.09 33.59 -1.45
N GLU A 133 21.52 32.33 -1.56
CA GLU A 133 21.16 31.45 -2.67
C GLU A 133 19.72 30.96 -2.54
N LEU A 134 19.25 30.66 -1.32
CA LEU A 134 17.84 30.34 -1.08
C LEU A 134 16.92 31.54 -1.40
N ILE A 135 17.34 32.76 -1.09
CA ILE A 135 16.61 33.99 -1.45
C ILE A 135 16.58 34.12 -2.99
N ALA A 136 17.72 33.88 -3.69
CA ALA A 136 17.78 33.91 -5.13
C ALA A 136 16.92 32.83 -5.79
N LEU A 137 16.82 31.64 -5.18
CA LEU A 137 15.91 30.58 -5.60
C LEU A 137 14.44 31.03 -5.42
N ALA A 138 14.09 31.56 -4.25
CA ALA A 138 12.74 32.05 -3.97
C ALA A 138 12.32 33.20 -4.90
N ALA A 139 13.24 34.05 -5.32
CA ALA A 139 12.99 35.14 -6.27
C ALA A 139 12.62 34.68 -7.70
N LYS A 140 12.83 33.39 -8.03
CA LYS A 140 12.47 32.83 -9.35
C LYS A 140 11.00 32.46 -9.45
N HIS A 141 10.23 32.56 -8.37
CA HIS A 141 8.82 32.24 -8.35
C HIS A 141 8.02 33.30 -7.60
N THR A 142 6.73 33.42 -7.92
CA THR A 142 5.88 34.45 -7.27
C THR A 142 4.85 33.82 -6.34
N VAL A 143 4.41 34.57 -5.31
CA VAL A 143 3.31 34.17 -4.44
C VAL A 143 2.04 33.88 -5.25
N ALA A 144 1.76 34.69 -6.29
CA ALA A 144 0.61 34.49 -7.16
C ALA A 144 0.64 33.10 -7.83
N ARG A 145 1.80 32.67 -8.30
CA ARG A 145 1.99 31.31 -8.87
C ARG A 145 1.86 30.22 -7.82
N MET A 146 2.37 30.42 -6.59
CA MET A 146 2.18 29.47 -5.52
C MET A 146 0.70 29.27 -5.17
N LEU A 147 -0.09 30.34 -5.23
CA LEU A 147 -1.53 30.31 -4.97
C LEU A 147 -2.36 29.67 -6.09
N GLU A 148 -1.75 29.30 -7.23
CA GLU A 148 -2.41 28.47 -8.26
C GLU A 148 -2.55 27.00 -7.82
N ARG A 149 -1.79 26.56 -6.79
CA ARG A 149 -1.92 25.24 -6.23
C ARG A 149 -3.20 25.13 -5.42
N ASP A 150 -4.03 24.11 -5.69
CA ASP A 150 -5.41 24.00 -5.19
C ASP A 150 -5.53 24.09 -3.66
N ASP A 151 -4.63 23.47 -2.91
CA ASP A 151 -4.63 23.49 -1.44
C ASP A 151 -4.28 24.87 -0.89
N PHE A 152 -3.29 25.56 -1.46
CA PHE A 152 -2.97 26.94 -1.10
C PHE A 152 -4.10 27.91 -1.48
N ALA A 153 -4.65 27.77 -2.70
CA ALA A 153 -5.79 28.58 -3.13
C ALA A 153 -6.99 28.43 -2.19
N LYS A 154 -7.31 27.20 -1.80
CA LYS A 154 -8.42 26.90 -0.88
C LYS A 154 -8.16 27.49 0.52
N ARG A 155 -6.98 27.24 1.09
CA ARG A 155 -6.60 27.77 2.42
C ARG A 155 -6.59 29.29 2.44
N TYR A 156 -6.04 29.92 1.41
CA TYR A 156 -6.05 31.38 1.28
C TYR A 156 -7.46 31.96 1.22
N LYS A 157 -8.34 31.40 0.37
CA LYS A 157 -9.74 31.83 0.24
C LYS A 157 -10.57 31.65 1.53
N THR A 158 -10.24 30.65 2.32
CA THR A 158 -10.96 30.34 3.57
C THR A 158 -10.31 30.96 4.81
N GLY A 159 -9.26 31.79 4.65
CA GLY A 159 -8.56 32.45 5.74
C GLY A 159 -7.77 31.48 6.64
N GLN A 160 -7.48 30.27 6.17
CA GLN A 160 -6.65 29.32 6.90
C GLN A 160 -5.15 29.70 6.79
N PRO A 161 -4.36 29.51 7.85
CA PRO A 161 -2.97 29.91 7.84
C PRO A 161 -2.16 29.09 6.84
N ILE A 162 -1.24 29.78 6.13
CA ILE A 162 -0.24 29.17 5.27
C ILE A 162 1.10 29.70 5.79
N ALA A 163 1.96 28.80 6.27
CA ALA A 163 3.28 29.20 6.76
C ALA A 163 4.24 29.45 5.59
N ILE A 164 5.16 30.38 5.74
CA ILE A 164 6.11 30.78 4.68
C ILE A 164 6.95 29.59 4.18
N HIS A 165 7.38 28.69 5.08
CA HIS A 165 8.18 27.52 4.69
C HIS A 165 7.42 26.56 3.77
N GLU A 166 6.07 26.54 3.82
CA GLU A 166 5.25 25.72 2.92
C GLU A 166 5.38 26.17 1.45
N PHE A 167 5.60 27.47 1.20
CA PHE A 167 5.91 27.99 -0.14
C PHE A 167 7.33 27.65 -0.60
N LEU A 168 8.24 27.36 0.33
CA LEU A 168 9.60 26.95 -0.03
C LEU A 168 9.64 25.47 -0.48
N TYR A 169 8.73 24.62 0.01
CA TYR A 169 8.73 23.19 -0.31
C TYR A 169 8.74 22.92 -1.83
N PRO A 170 7.82 23.47 -2.65
CA PRO A 170 7.84 23.26 -4.11
C PRO A 170 9.12 23.76 -4.77
N LEU A 171 9.74 24.82 -4.24
CA LEU A 171 10.98 25.38 -4.77
C LEU A 171 12.19 24.49 -4.47
N VAL A 172 12.25 23.95 -3.26
CA VAL A 172 13.31 23.02 -2.84
C VAL A 172 13.21 21.73 -3.66
N GLN A 173 12.01 21.13 -3.75
CA GLN A 173 11.78 19.96 -4.60
C GLN A 173 12.09 20.25 -6.08
N GLY A 174 11.70 21.42 -6.57
CA GLY A 174 12.00 21.81 -7.95
C GLY A 174 13.49 22.02 -8.21
N TYR A 175 14.24 22.53 -7.23
CA TYR A 175 15.68 22.71 -7.33
C TYR A 175 16.44 21.36 -7.39
N ASP A 176 15.90 20.30 -6.83
CA ASP A 176 16.44 18.94 -6.98
C ASP A 176 16.60 18.57 -8.45
N SER A 177 15.65 18.96 -9.31
CA SER A 177 15.72 18.72 -10.77
C SER A 177 16.83 19.53 -11.43
N VAL A 178 17.11 20.75 -10.95
CA VAL A 178 18.23 21.57 -11.38
C VAL A 178 19.56 20.95 -10.97
N ALA A 179 19.70 20.57 -9.71
CA ALA A 179 20.92 19.97 -9.15
C ALA A 179 21.24 18.64 -9.86
N LEU A 180 20.23 17.82 -10.11
CA LEU A 180 20.36 16.53 -10.76
C LEU A 180 20.36 16.61 -12.28
N ARG A 181 20.07 17.74 -12.90
CA ARG A 181 19.88 17.86 -14.36
C ARG A 181 18.96 16.78 -14.91
N ALA A 182 17.81 16.60 -14.28
CA ALA A 182 16.87 15.55 -14.63
C ALA A 182 16.30 15.75 -16.05
N ASP A 183 16.23 14.68 -16.83
CA ASP A 183 15.58 14.66 -18.14
C ASP A 183 14.09 14.38 -18.03
N VAL A 184 13.71 13.55 -17.03
CA VAL A 184 12.33 13.15 -16.75
C VAL A 184 12.14 13.14 -15.23
N GLU A 185 11.02 13.67 -14.77
CA GLU A 185 10.61 13.53 -13.36
C GLU A 185 9.26 12.84 -13.26
N LEU A 186 9.21 11.81 -12.38
CA LEU A 186 8.01 11.04 -12.09
C LEU A 186 7.41 11.47 -10.76
N GLY A 187 6.09 11.52 -10.69
CA GLY A 187 5.37 11.74 -9.42
C GLY A 187 3.92 11.30 -9.48
N GLY A 188 3.26 11.26 -8.33
CA GLY A 188 1.81 11.05 -8.27
C GLY A 188 1.06 12.24 -8.91
N THR A 189 -0.21 12.02 -9.29
CA THR A 189 -1.06 13.10 -9.82
C THR A 189 -1.17 14.29 -8.86
N ASP A 190 -1.08 14.04 -7.56
CA ASP A 190 -1.08 15.06 -6.51
C ASP A 190 0.21 15.91 -6.46
N GLN A 191 1.30 15.46 -7.10
CA GLN A 191 2.58 16.15 -7.17
C GLN A 191 2.75 17.04 -8.42
N LYS A 192 1.79 17.03 -9.36
CA LYS A 192 1.90 17.70 -10.65
C LYS A 192 2.41 19.15 -10.56
N PHE A 193 1.90 19.92 -9.60
CA PHE A 193 2.33 21.31 -9.41
C PHE A 193 3.82 21.40 -9.08
N ASN A 194 4.30 20.60 -8.13
CA ASN A 194 5.70 20.60 -7.70
C ASN A 194 6.63 20.17 -8.85
N LEU A 195 6.22 19.17 -9.65
CA LEU A 195 6.98 18.71 -10.82
C LEU A 195 7.11 19.82 -11.88
N LEU A 196 6.05 20.59 -12.09
CA LEU A 196 6.06 21.74 -13.01
C LEU A 196 6.96 22.89 -12.50
N VAL A 197 7.03 23.11 -11.19
CA VAL A 197 7.99 24.06 -10.60
C VAL A 197 9.43 23.63 -10.92
N GLY A 198 9.75 22.33 -10.84
CA GLY A 198 11.05 21.80 -11.23
C GLY A 198 11.42 22.13 -12.67
N ARG A 199 10.48 21.92 -13.60
CA ARG A 199 10.63 22.25 -15.01
C ARG A 199 10.90 23.75 -15.22
N GLN A 200 10.12 24.62 -14.57
CA GLN A 200 10.28 26.08 -14.65
C GLN A 200 11.62 26.54 -14.07
N LEU A 201 12.06 25.95 -12.97
CA LEU A 201 13.37 26.26 -12.38
C LEU A 201 14.51 25.84 -13.30
N GLN A 202 14.45 24.69 -13.95
CA GLN A 202 15.47 24.31 -14.94
C GLN A 202 15.61 25.37 -16.05
N GLU A 203 14.50 25.83 -16.61
CA GLU A 203 14.50 26.94 -17.60
C GLU A 203 15.14 28.21 -17.02
N ALA A 204 14.76 28.58 -15.78
CA ALA A 204 15.32 29.77 -15.10
C ALA A 204 16.81 29.65 -14.77
N TYR A 205 17.34 28.43 -14.71
CA TYR A 205 18.78 28.14 -14.57
C TYR A 205 19.49 27.81 -15.89
N GLY A 206 18.82 28.02 -17.04
CA GLY A 206 19.39 27.80 -18.36
C GLY A 206 19.60 26.34 -18.74
N GLN A 207 18.86 25.43 -18.12
CA GLN A 207 18.88 24.00 -18.44
C GLN A 207 17.71 23.62 -19.36
N PRO A 208 17.84 22.57 -20.19
CA PRO A 208 16.70 21.98 -20.87
C PRO A 208 15.68 21.49 -19.87
N PRO A 209 14.39 21.84 -20.04
CA PRO A 209 13.38 21.44 -19.08
C PRO A 209 13.12 19.93 -19.12
N GLN A 210 12.83 19.37 -17.96
CA GLN A 210 12.45 17.95 -17.82
C GLN A 210 11.07 17.66 -18.38
N VAL A 211 10.85 16.45 -18.83
CA VAL A 211 9.51 15.90 -19.07
C VAL A 211 8.91 15.53 -17.71
N VAL A 212 7.67 15.93 -17.51
CA VAL A 212 6.90 15.56 -16.31
C VAL A 212 5.98 14.41 -16.63
N MET A 213 6.08 13.33 -15.88
CA MET A 213 5.20 12.16 -15.99
C MET A 213 4.47 11.95 -14.68
N THR A 214 3.13 12.01 -14.72
CA THR A 214 2.31 11.73 -13.55
C THR A 214 1.73 10.31 -13.59
N LEU A 215 1.70 9.67 -12.43
CA LEU A 215 1.10 8.36 -12.23
C LEU A 215 -0.12 8.47 -11.33
N PRO A 216 -1.13 7.64 -11.55
CA PRO A 216 -2.30 7.63 -10.69
C PRO A 216 -1.93 7.19 -9.27
N LEU A 217 -2.64 7.73 -8.30
CA LEU A 217 -2.58 7.23 -6.94
C LEU A 217 -3.28 5.87 -6.88
N LEU A 218 -2.64 4.90 -6.23
CA LEU A 218 -3.24 3.59 -6.02
C LEU A 218 -4.29 3.69 -4.91
N GLU A 219 -5.47 3.18 -5.18
CA GLU A 219 -6.52 3.04 -4.19
C GLU A 219 -6.13 1.97 -3.14
N GLY A 220 -6.48 2.21 -1.88
CA GLY A 220 -6.27 1.26 -0.79
C GLY A 220 -7.25 0.08 -0.83
N LEU A 221 -7.20 -0.76 0.20
CA LEU A 221 -8.06 -1.95 0.32
C LEU A 221 -9.55 -1.65 0.28
N ASP A 222 -9.94 -0.42 0.61
CA ASP A 222 -11.32 0.08 0.52
C ASP A 222 -11.79 0.37 -0.93
N GLY A 223 -10.87 0.42 -1.90
CA GLY A 223 -11.14 0.69 -3.30
C GLY A 223 -11.59 2.12 -3.61
N VAL A 224 -11.49 3.05 -2.66
CA VAL A 224 -12.00 4.43 -2.79
C VAL A 224 -10.92 5.46 -2.48
N GLN A 225 -10.33 5.38 -1.29
CA GLN A 225 -9.32 6.33 -0.86
C GLN A 225 -7.93 5.88 -1.31
N LYS A 226 -7.02 6.84 -1.55
CA LYS A 226 -5.63 6.50 -1.85
C LYS A 226 -5.04 5.61 -0.74
N MET A 227 -4.22 4.66 -1.14
CA MET A 227 -3.51 3.81 -0.21
C MET A 227 -2.63 4.64 0.72
N SER A 228 -2.83 4.47 2.03
CA SER A 228 -2.10 5.23 3.04
C SER A 228 -2.04 4.49 4.37
N LYS A 229 -0.89 4.55 5.04
CA LYS A 229 -0.72 4.03 6.40
C LYS A 229 -1.65 4.71 7.40
N SER A 230 -1.80 6.03 7.30
CA SER A 230 -2.66 6.80 8.20
C SER A 230 -4.14 6.45 8.10
N LEU A 231 -4.56 5.88 6.97
CA LEU A 231 -5.94 5.40 6.74
C LEU A 231 -6.10 3.91 7.08
N GLY A 232 -5.02 3.18 7.35
CA GLY A 232 -5.06 1.76 7.63
C GLY A 232 -5.50 0.87 6.44
N ASN A 233 -5.58 1.43 5.22
CA ASN A 233 -6.05 0.77 4.00
C ASN A 233 -4.92 0.29 3.08
N TYR A 234 -3.73 0.06 3.63
CA TYR A 234 -2.51 -0.21 2.87
C TYR A 234 -2.08 -1.67 2.92
N VAL A 235 -1.24 -2.04 1.94
CA VAL A 235 -0.46 -3.27 1.92
C VAL A 235 1.02 -2.87 1.93
N GLY A 236 1.72 -3.15 3.04
CA GLY A 236 3.15 -2.88 3.18
C GLY A 236 3.98 -3.94 2.44
N ILE A 237 5.08 -3.55 1.81
CA ILE A 237 5.93 -4.51 1.09
C ILE A 237 6.81 -5.35 2.02
N ALA A 238 7.01 -4.90 3.26
CA ALA A 238 7.72 -5.62 4.32
C ALA A 238 6.79 -6.40 5.26
N GLU A 239 5.46 -6.40 5.04
CA GLU A 239 4.52 -7.18 5.83
C GLU A 239 4.77 -8.69 5.65
N PRO A 240 4.45 -9.53 6.66
CA PRO A 240 4.55 -10.98 6.51
C PRO A 240 3.83 -11.50 5.25
N PRO A 241 4.40 -12.48 4.52
CA PRO A 241 3.83 -13.00 3.26
C PRO A 241 2.36 -13.40 3.36
N SER A 242 1.95 -14.02 4.45
CA SER A 242 0.57 -14.46 4.68
C SER A 242 -0.40 -13.28 4.89
N GLU A 243 0.05 -12.19 5.50
CA GLU A 243 -0.75 -10.97 5.67
C GLU A 243 -0.90 -10.23 4.36
N MET A 244 0.20 -10.03 3.62
CA MET A 244 0.19 -9.44 2.29
C MET A 244 -0.75 -10.21 1.36
N PHE A 245 -0.63 -11.54 1.32
CA PHE A 245 -1.48 -12.41 0.51
C PHE A 245 -2.95 -12.27 0.90
N GLY A 246 -3.26 -12.32 2.19
CA GLY A 246 -4.63 -12.18 2.70
C GLY A 246 -5.27 -10.84 2.36
N LYS A 247 -4.52 -9.74 2.49
CA LYS A 247 -4.97 -8.40 2.09
C LYS A 247 -5.25 -8.32 0.59
N LEU A 248 -4.37 -8.84 -0.26
CA LEU A 248 -4.57 -8.86 -1.71
C LEU A 248 -5.77 -9.71 -2.12
N MET A 249 -6.05 -10.81 -1.42
CA MET A 249 -7.24 -11.61 -1.65
C MET A 249 -8.54 -10.93 -1.20
N SER A 250 -8.47 -9.91 -0.32
CA SER A 250 -9.64 -9.20 0.21
C SER A 250 -10.16 -8.07 -0.68
N ILE A 251 -9.38 -7.61 -1.65
CA ILE A 251 -9.79 -6.52 -2.55
C ILE A 251 -10.97 -6.91 -3.43
N SER A 252 -11.73 -5.93 -3.92
CA SER A 252 -12.82 -6.17 -4.87
C SER A 252 -12.28 -6.69 -6.21
N ASP A 253 -13.14 -7.31 -7.01
CA ASP A 253 -12.76 -7.78 -8.36
C ASP A 253 -12.42 -6.61 -9.29
N GLU A 254 -13.08 -5.47 -9.11
CA GLU A 254 -12.79 -4.25 -9.85
C GLU A 254 -11.39 -3.70 -9.51
N LEU A 255 -11.07 -3.61 -8.21
CA LEU A 255 -9.77 -3.15 -7.74
C LEU A 255 -8.63 -4.09 -8.15
N MET A 256 -8.90 -5.41 -8.27
CA MET A 256 -7.94 -6.38 -8.77
C MET A 256 -7.43 -6.01 -10.16
N TRP A 257 -8.30 -5.60 -11.10
CA TRP A 257 -7.88 -5.20 -12.44
C TRP A 257 -6.99 -3.96 -12.42
N ARG A 258 -7.31 -3.01 -11.52
CA ARG A 258 -6.50 -1.83 -11.30
C ARG A 258 -5.10 -2.17 -10.79
N TYR A 259 -5.02 -3.09 -9.83
CA TYR A 259 -3.73 -3.56 -9.30
C TYR A 259 -2.93 -4.33 -10.34
N LEU A 260 -3.57 -5.16 -11.17
CA LEU A 260 -2.90 -5.84 -12.27
C LEU A 260 -2.30 -4.85 -13.28
N GLU A 261 -3.03 -3.81 -13.64
CA GLU A 261 -2.54 -2.78 -14.57
C GLU A 261 -1.30 -2.05 -14.03
N LEU A 262 -1.33 -1.64 -12.75
CA LEU A 262 -0.34 -0.74 -12.16
C LEU A 262 0.83 -1.46 -11.47
N LEU A 263 0.62 -2.67 -10.97
CA LEU A 263 1.60 -3.35 -10.13
C LEU A 263 2.19 -4.60 -10.78
N SER A 264 1.44 -5.30 -11.66
CA SER A 264 1.88 -6.56 -12.25
C SER A 264 2.93 -6.36 -13.35
N ALA A 265 3.88 -7.27 -13.44
CA ALA A 265 4.83 -7.34 -14.55
C ALA A 265 4.24 -8.01 -15.81
N ARG A 266 3.03 -8.58 -15.71
CA ARG A 266 2.36 -9.22 -16.85
C ARG A 266 2.02 -8.23 -17.95
N SER A 267 2.04 -8.67 -19.19
CA SER A 267 1.66 -7.82 -20.32
C SER A 267 0.17 -7.41 -20.26
N LEU A 268 -0.17 -6.28 -20.89
CA LEU A 268 -1.58 -5.87 -20.99
C LEU A 268 -2.43 -6.87 -21.77
N GLU A 269 -1.82 -7.62 -22.70
CA GLU A 269 -2.47 -8.68 -23.48
C GLU A 269 -2.84 -9.90 -22.60
N GLU A 270 -1.92 -10.31 -21.71
CA GLU A 270 -2.21 -11.36 -20.73
C GLU A 270 -3.34 -10.93 -19.78
N ILE A 271 -3.29 -9.70 -19.28
CA ILE A 271 -4.33 -9.15 -18.39
C ILE A 271 -5.67 -9.08 -19.12
N ALA A 272 -5.69 -8.64 -20.38
CA ALA A 272 -6.89 -8.62 -21.20
C ALA A 272 -7.45 -10.03 -21.45
N THR A 273 -6.58 -11.02 -21.67
CA THR A 273 -6.97 -12.42 -21.81
C THR A 273 -7.64 -12.95 -20.54
N TRP A 274 -7.07 -12.64 -19.36
CA TRP A 274 -7.67 -13.04 -18.08
C TRP A 274 -9.03 -12.36 -17.85
N ARG A 275 -9.16 -11.09 -18.25
CA ARG A 275 -10.45 -10.36 -18.16
C ARG A 275 -11.51 -11.04 -19.01
N GLN A 276 -11.19 -11.39 -20.26
CA GLN A 276 -12.10 -12.12 -21.15
C GLN A 276 -12.47 -13.51 -20.61
N SER A 277 -11.53 -14.21 -19.97
CA SER A 277 -11.82 -15.51 -19.35
C SER A 277 -12.82 -15.37 -18.20
N VAL A 278 -12.68 -14.34 -17.37
CA VAL A 278 -13.62 -14.03 -16.28
C VAL A 278 -15.01 -13.68 -16.84
N GLU A 279 -15.08 -12.88 -17.91
CA GLU A 279 -16.34 -12.56 -18.60
C GLU A 279 -17.03 -13.80 -19.18
N ARG A 280 -16.26 -14.84 -19.52
CA ARG A 280 -16.76 -16.16 -19.99
C ARG A 280 -17.09 -17.13 -18.85
N GLY A 281 -16.91 -16.73 -17.58
CA GLY A 281 -17.31 -17.51 -16.41
C GLY A 281 -16.16 -18.10 -15.58
N GLU A 282 -14.88 -17.79 -15.88
CA GLU A 282 -13.78 -18.12 -14.98
C GLU A 282 -13.96 -17.34 -13.66
N ASN A 283 -13.58 -17.96 -12.54
CA ASN A 283 -13.75 -17.33 -11.25
C ASN A 283 -12.69 -16.21 -11.06
N PRO A 284 -13.08 -14.94 -10.84
CA PRO A 284 -12.11 -13.84 -10.62
C PRO A 284 -11.16 -14.09 -9.45
N ARG A 285 -11.55 -14.93 -8.49
CA ARG A 285 -10.67 -15.36 -7.38
C ARG A 285 -9.37 -15.99 -7.90
N ASP A 286 -9.42 -16.73 -9.00
CA ASP A 286 -8.24 -17.43 -9.53
C ASP A 286 -7.24 -16.44 -10.16
N VAL A 287 -7.75 -15.32 -10.69
CA VAL A 287 -6.92 -14.17 -11.12
C VAL A 287 -6.32 -13.45 -9.91
N LYS A 288 -7.07 -13.27 -8.81
CA LYS A 288 -6.54 -12.72 -7.56
C LYS A 288 -5.41 -13.56 -6.97
N TYR A 289 -5.52 -14.89 -7.04
CA TYR A 289 -4.41 -15.77 -6.62
C TYR A 289 -3.15 -15.48 -7.41
N ARG A 290 -3.24 -15.35 -8.74
CA ARG A 290 -2.08 -15.03 -9.60
C ARG A 290 -1.46 -13.68 -9.23
N LEU A 291 -2.28 -12.65 -9.03
CA LEU A 291 -1.82 -11.33 -8.60
C LEU A 291 -1.15 -11.37 -7.21
N ALA A 292 -1.80 -12.02 -6.23
CA ALA A 292 -1.27 -12.09 -4.87
C ALA A 292 0.05 -12.89 -4.83
N GLU A 293 0.12 -14.00 -5.55
CA GLU A 293 1.32 -14.84 -5.66
C GLU A 293 2.46 -14.05 -6.31
N GLU A 294 2.21 -13.35 -7.42
CA GLU A 294 3.19 -12.50 -8.10
C GLU A 294 3.75 -11.40 -7.18
N LEU A 295 2.87 -10.69 -6.48
CA LEU A 295 3.31 -9.59 -5.61
C LEU A 295 4.04 -10.09 -4.37
N VAL A 296 3.58 -11.18 -3.74
CA VAL A 296 4.30 -11.77 -2.60
C VAL A 296 5.64 -12.33 -3.05
N ALA A 297 5.72 -13.02 -4.20
CA ALA A 297 6.98 -13.54 -4.71
C ALA A 297 8.01 -12.44 -4.98
N ARG A 298 7.59 -11.29 -5.46
CA ARG A 298 8.47 -10.12 -5.73
C ARG A 298 9.19 -9.62 -4.49
N PHE A 299 8.54 -9.61 -3.34
CA PHE A 299 9.08 -9.04 -2.10
C PHE A 299 9.63 -10.08 -1.13
N HIS A 300 9.17 -11.34 -1.21
CA HIS A 300 9.48 -12.38 -0.23
C HIS A 300 10.02 -13.68 -0.86
N GLY A 301 10.07 -13.76 -2.20
CA GLY A 301 10.50 -14.95 -2.92
C GLY A 301 9.37 -15.96 -3.20
N GLU A 302 9.60 -16.82 -4.19
CA GLU A 302 8.62 -17.79 -4.71
C GLU A 302 8.15 -18.79 -3.65
N GLU A 303 9.06 -19.29 -2.81
CA GLU A 303 8.71 -20.26 -1.74
C GLU A 303 7.73 -19.65 -0.72
N ALA A 304 7.97 -18.39 -0.32
CA ALA A 304 7.10 -17.69 0.61
C ALA A 304 5.73 -17.40 0.00
N ALA A 305 5.67 -17.09 -1.30
CA ALA A 305 4.42 -16.86 -2.03
C ALA A 305 3.58 -18.14 -2.11
N GLN A 306 4.20 -19.25 -2.45
CA GLN A 306 3.53 -20.55 -2.49
C GLN A 306 3.02 -20.97 -1.11
N ALA A 307 3.85 -20.85 -0.06
CA ALA A 307 3.44 -21.14 1.30
C ALA A 307 2.26 -20.28 1.77
N ALA A 308 2.29 -18.97 1.46
CA ALA A 308 1.19 -18.05 1.78
C ALA A 308 -0.12 -18.44 1.07
N ARG A 309 -0.02 -18.83 -0.21
CA ARG A 309 -1.17 -19.34 -0.98
C ARG A 309 -1.75 -20.61 -0.38
N GLU A 310 -0.90 -21.59 -0.07
CA GLU A 310 -1.34 -22.86 0.51
C GLU A 310 -2.01 -22.66 1.88
N ALA A 311 -1.42 -21.82 2.74
CA ALA A 311 -1.99 -21.45 4.03
C ALA A 311 -3.35 -20.75 3.86
N PHE A 312 -3.47 -19.83 2.89
CA PHE A 312 -4.73 -19.15 2.61
C PHE A 312 -5.80 -20.14 2.14
N ILE A 313 -5.47 -21.05 1.22
CA ILE A 313 -6.39 -22.08 0.73
C ILE A 313 -6.82 -23.02 1.86
N ALA A 314 -5.88 -23.47 2.69
CA ALA A 314 -6.17 -24.32 3.82
C ALA A 314 -7.12 -23.62 4.82
N ARG A 315 -6.88 -22.33 5.11
CA ARG A 315 -7.70 -21.53 6.04
C ARG A 315 -9.13 -21.28 5.51
N PHE A 316 -9.28 -20.94 4.22
CA PHE A 316 -10.57 -20.48 3.69
C PHE A 316 -11.36 -21.55 2.91
N GLN A 317 -10.70 -22.49 2.27
CA GLN A 317 -11.39 -23.55 1.51
C GLN A 317 -11.67 -24.80 2.35
N ARG A 318 -10.74 -25.19 3.21
CA ARG A 318 -10.87 -26.37 4.07
C ARG A 318 -11.51 -26.07 5.41
N GLY A 319 -11.86 -24.81 5.69
CA GLY A 319 -12.37 -24.40 6.99
C GLY A 319 -11.30 -24.54 8.09
N ALA A 320 -10.03 -24.41 7.73
CA ALA A 320 -8.95 -24.51 8.71
C ALA A 320 -9.15 -23.48 9.81
N ILE A 321 -9.04 -23.95 11.02
CA ILE A 321 -9.25 -23.22 12.25
C ILE A 321 -8.05 -22.31 12.47
N PRO A 322 -8.20 -20.97 12.62
CA PRO A 322 -7.11 -20.09 12.96
C PRO A 322 -6.46 -20.47 14.30
N ASP A 323 -5.12 -20.43 14.37
CA ASP A 323 -4.39 -20.74 15.62
C ASP A 323 -4.61 -19.68 16.71
N ASP A 324 -4.98 -18.45 16.34
CA ASP A 324 -5.21 -17.30 17.21
C ASP A 324 -6.68 -17.07 17.60
N LEU A 325 -7.51 -18.12 17.55
CA LEU A 325 -8.92 -18.01 17.94
C LEU A 325 -9.11 -17.58 19.40
N ALA A 326 -10.06 -16.66 19.59
CA ALA A 326 -10.52 -16.29 20.93
C ALA A 326 -10.91 -17.55 21.72
N LYS A 327 -10.26 -17.74 22.86
CA LYS A 327 -10.56 -18.84 23.79
C LYS A 327 -11.65 -18.38 24.76
N VAL A 328 -12.79 -19.07 24.77
CA VAL A 328 -13.90 -18.82 25.67
C VAL A 328 -14.00 -20.00 26.64
N GLU A 329 -13.88 -19.75 27.92
CA GLU A 329 -14.07 -20.77 28.96
C GLU A 329 -15.47 -20.60 29.57
N LEU A 330 -16.26 -21.67 29.54
CA LEU A 330 -17.60 -21.68 30.12
C LEU A 330 -17.64 -22.65 31.31
N ASP A 331 -17.98 -22.12 32.45
CA ASP A 331 -18.22 -22.92 33.66
C ASP A 331 -19.66 -23.45 33.67
N LEU A 332 -19.81 -24.75 33.75
CA LEU A 332 -21.11 -25.44 33.75
C LEU A 332 -21.67 -25.66 35.12
N GLY A 333 -20.96 -25.28 36.19
CA GLY A 333 -21.36 -25.61 37.56
C GLY A 333 -21.53 -27.12 37.75
N ALA A 334 -22.68 -27.55 38.21
CA ALA A 334 -23.02 -28.97 38.42
C ALA A 334 -23.53 -29.69 37.15
N ALA A 335 -23.70 -28.99 36.04
CA ALA A 335 -24.20 -29.59 34.80
C ALA A 335 -23.12 -30.42 34.10
N ARG A 336 -23.48 -31.63 33.65
CA ARG A 336 -22.56 -32.53 32.94
C ARG A 336 -22.44 -32.27 31.43
N SER A 337 -23.37 -31.52 30.89
CA SER A 337 -23.38 -31.18 29.45
C SER A 337 -24.14 -29.87 29.23
N LEU A 338 -23.84 -29.23 28.07
CA LEU A 338 -24.50 -28.00 27.63
C LEU A 338 -25.06 -28.20 26.20
N PRO A 339 -26.36 -27.96 25.95
CA PRO A 339 -26.93 -28.00 24.60
C PRO A 339 -26.23 -27.00 23.69
N LEU A 340 -25.94 -27.40 22.46
CA LEU A 340 -25.21 -26.59 21.48
C LEU A 340 -25.81 -25.20 21.26
N PRO A 341 -27.15 -25.00 21.16
CA PRO A 341 -27.71 -23.64 21.01
C PRO A 341 -27.38 -22.72 22.20
N ASN A 342 -27.35 -23.29 23.42
CA ASN A 342 -27.03 -22.55 24.65
C ASN A 342 -25.53 -22.21 24.71
N LEU A 343 -24.67 -23.15 24.29
CA LEU A 343 -23.23 -22.96 24.20
C LEU A 343 -22.91 -21.83 23.24
N LEU A 344 -23.48 -21.84 22.03
CA LEU A 344 -23.24 -20.80 21.02
C LEU A 344 -23.64 -19.40 21.48
N LYS A 345 -24.74 -19.30 22.27
CA LYS A 345 -25.16 -18.04 22.90
C LYS A 345 -24.19 -17.63 24.00
N ALA A 346 -23.85 -18.54 24.90
CA ALA A 346 -22.96 -18.27 26.03
C ALA A 346 -21.55 -17.85 25.54
N ALA A 347 -21.08 -18.44 24.44
CA ALA A 347 -19.81 -18.09 23.79
C ALA A 347 -19.86 -16.79 22.99
N GLY A 348 -20.99 -16.08 22.93
CA GLY A 348 -21.14 -14.83 22.18
C GLY A 348 -21.15 -15.00 20.66
N LEU A 349 -21.25 -16.24 20.17
CA LEU A 349 -21.27 -16.52 18.73
C LEU A 349 -22.62 -16.20 18.06
N VAL A 350 -23.69 -16.18 18.86
CA VAL A 350 -25.03 -15.78 18.45
C VAL A 350 -25.71 -14.96 19.55
N PRO A 351 -26.63 -14.05 19.23
CA PRO A 351 -27.31 -13.22 20.22
C PRO A 351 -28.37 -13.98 21.01
N SER A 352 -28.92 -15.11 20.47
CA SER A 352 -29.99 -15.86 21.11
C SER A 352 -29.96 -17.36 20.73
N THR A 353 -30.57 -18.21 21.57
CA THR A 353 -30.75 -19.64 21.27
C THR A 353 -31.69 -19.87 20.07
N SER A 354 -32.66 -18.99 19.85
CA SER A 354 -33.53 -19.03 18.67
C SER A 354 -32.76 -18.83 17.38
N GLU A 355 -31.83 -17.89 17.38
CA GLU A 355 -30.90 -17.65 16.26
C GLU A 355 -29.99 -18.87 16.04
N ALA A 356 -29.46 -19.47 17.12
CA ALA A 356 -28.66 -20.69 17.05
C ALA A 356 -29.43 -21.84 16.38
N LEU A 357 -30.66 -22.09 16.80
CA LEU A 357 -31.52 -23.14 16.24
C LEU A 357 -31.85 -22.90 14.76
N ARG A 358 -32.09 -21.66 14.37
CA ARG A 358 -32.29 -21.29 12.98
C ARG A 358 -31.05 -21.58 12.11
N LEU A 359 -29.87 -21.20 12.60
CA LEU A 359 -28.61 -21.39 11.88
C LEU A 359 -28.19 -22.87 11.83
N LEU A 360 -28.48 -23.65 12.87
CA LEU A 360 -28.33 -25.13 12.84
C LEU A 360 -29.20 -25.74 11.76
N GLY A 361 -30.49 -25.34 11.67
CA GLY A 361 -31.39 -25.81 10.63
C GLY A 361 -30.95 -25.45 9.20
N GLN A 362 -30.27 -24.33 9.05
CA GLN A 362 -29.66 -23.90 7.79
C GLN A 362 -28.29 -24.55 7.50
N GLY A 363 -27.76 -25.35 8.44
CA GLY A 363 -26.45 -25.99 8.36
C GLY A 363 -25.29 -24.98 8.32
N ALA A 364 -25.46 -23.83 8.94
CA ALA A 364 -24.47 -22.78 9.04
C ALA A 364 -23.56 -22.91 10.27
N VAL A 365 -23.70 -23.98 11.07
CA VAL A 365 -22.89 -24.26 12.26
C VAL A 365 -21.93 -25.43 11.99
N ARG A 366 -20.67 -25.26 12.41
CA ARG A 366 -19.65 -26.32 12.38
C ARG A 366 -18.96 -26.45 13.74
N ILE A 367 -18.57 -27.67 14.07
CA ILE A 367 -17.73 -28.03 15.21
C ILE A 367 -16.48 -28.69 14.63
N ASP A 368 -15.29 -28.16 14.96
CA ASP A 368 -13.99 -28.64 14.45
C ASP A 368 -13.95 -28.81 12.90
N GLY A 369 -14.69 -27.93 12.19
CA GLY A 369 -14.81 -27.95 10.72
C GLY A 369 -15.96 -28.83 10.20
N GLU A 370 -16.54 -29.73 10.98
CA GLU A 370 -17.64 -30.59 10.58
C GLU A 370 -19.00 -29.90 10.76
N ARG A 371 -19.86 -30.03 9.76
CA ARG A 371 -21.19 -29.42 9.78
C ARG A 371 -22.12 -30.15 10.75
N VAL A 372 -22.73 -29.40 11.66
CA VAL A 372 -23.70 -29.91 12.62
C VAL A 372 -25.08 -29.34 12.35
N THR A 373 -26.08 -30.21 12.22
CA THR A 373 -27.50 -29.85 11.99
C THR A 373 -28.42 -30.37 13.12
N ASP A 374 -27.90 -31.24 13.99
CA ASP A 374 -28.67 -31.77 15.12
C ASP A 374 -28.93 -30.66 16.14
N ARG A 375 -30.21 -30.37 16.34
CA ARG A 375 -30.68 -29.34 17.27
C ARG A 375 -30.56 -29.78 18.76
N ASN A 376 -30.47 -31.06 18.97
CA ASN A 376 -30.36 -31.65 20.33
C ASN A 376 -28.91 -32.00 20.71
N HIS A 377 -27.96 -31.66 19.83
CA HIS A 377 -26.56 -31.91 20.11
C HIS A 377 -26.13 -31.23 21.42
N ALA A 378 -25.53 -31.99 22.34
CA ALA A 378 -25.03 -31.49 23.59
C ALA A 378 -23.56 -31.83 23.81
N LEU A 379 -22.79 -30.89 24.35
CA LEU A 379 -21.37 -31.03 24.60
C LEU A 379 -21.11 -31.35 26.04
N ALA A 380 -20.27 -32.36 26.33
CA ALA A 380 -19.93 -32.80 27.66
C ALA A 380 -18.95 -31.81 28.34
N VAL A 381 -19.02 -31.73 29.64
CA VAL A 381 -18.02 -31.06 30.49
C VAL A 381 -16.63 -31.64 30.19
N GLY A 382 -15.59 -30.80 30.16
CA GLY A 382 -14.22 -31.20 29.83
C GLY A 382 -13.93 -31.17 28.31
N SER A 383 -14.94 -30.96 27.46
CA SER A 383 -14.71 -30.85 26.02
C SER A 383 -14.09 -29.49 25.62
N SER A 384 -13.26 -29.53 24.60
CA SER A 384 -12.63 -28.34 24.00
C SER A 384 -12.73 -28.45 22.46
N HIS A 385 -13.57 -27.61 21.85
CA HIS A 385 -13.83 -27.64 20.42
C HIS A 385 -13.81 -26.23 19.82
N VAL A 386 -13.63 -26.17 18.53
CA VAL A 386 -13.78 -24.92 17.78
C VAL A 386 -15.15 -24.88 17.14
N TYR A 387 -15.90 -23.83 17.48
CA TYR A 387 -17.22 -23.56 16.96
C TYR A 387 -17.19 -22.48 15.91
N GLN A 388 -17.82 -22.72 14.78
CA GLN A 388 -17.98 -21.76 13.69
C GLN A 388 -19.45 -21.54 13.39
N VAL A 389 -19.86 -20.28 13.29
CA VAL A 389 -21.21 -19.86 12.94
C VAL A 389 -21.17 -18.93 11.74
N GLY A 390 -21.63 -19.43 10.59
CA GLY A 390 -21.47 -18.75 9.30
C GLY A 390 -20.00 -18.66 8.87
N LYS A 391 -19.63 -17.61 8.12
CA LYS A 391 -18.28 -17.46 7.56
C LYS A 391 -17.27 -16.77 8.48
N ARG A 392 -17.73 -15.97 9.47
CA ARG A 392 -16.88 -15.00 10.19
C ARG A 392 -16.82 -15.22 11.71
N ARG A 393 -17.79 -15.86 12.33
CA ARG A 393 -17.87 -16.01 13.78
C ARG A 393 -17.26 -17.35 14.20
N MET A 394 -16.12 -17.32 14.89
CA MET A 394 -15.41 -18.50 15.38
C MET A 394 -14.87 -18.26 16.78
N ALA A 395 -14.90 -19.27 17.62
CA ALA A 395 -14.25 -19.30 18.92
C ALA A 395 -13.87 -20.72 19.32
N ARG A 396 -12.79 -20.87 20.06
CA ARG A 396 -12.48 -22.12 20.77
C ARG A 396 -13.16 -22.07 22.12
N VAL A 397 -14.11 -22.97 22.37
CA VAL A 397 -14.84 -23.03 23.64
C VAL A 397 -14.40 -24.23 24.43
N VAL A 398 -14.07 -24.01 25.70
CA VAL A 398 -13.69 -25.04 26.68
C VAL A 398 -14.77 -25.08 27.77
N LEU A 399 -15.37 -26.25 27.98
CA LEU A 399 -16.36 -26.46 28.99
C LEU A 399 -15.69 -27.00 30.29
N ARG A 400 -15.82 -26.28 31.39
CA ARG A 400 -15.24 -26.68 32.67
C ARG A 400 -16.32 -27.03 33.68
N ALA A 401 -16.01 -28.00 34.58
CA ALA A 401 -16.76 -28.17 35.81
C ALA A 401 -16.32 -27.13 36.84
N SER A 402 -17.24 -26.63 37.62
CA SER A 402 -16.88 -25.76 38.74
C SER A 402 -15.95 -26.53 39.69
N SER A 403 -14.79 -26.01 39.98
CA SER A 403 -13.96 -26.51 41.05
C SER A 403 -14.61 -26.02 42.36
N ASP A 404 -15.32 -26.88 43.05
CA ASP A 404 -15.74 -26.64 44.46
C ASP A 404 -14.51 -26.22 45.26
N SER A 405 -14.47 -24.97 45.67
CA SER A 405 -13.56 -24.50 46.71
C SER A 405 -14.10 -25.03 48.06
N THR A 406 -13.85 -26.30 48.34
CA THR A 406 -13.91 -26.80 49.72
C THR A 406 -12.69 -26.28 50.48
N SER A 407 -12.75 -25.05 50.95
CA SER A 407 -11.99 -24.64 52.12
C SER A 407 -12.81 -25.04 53.36
N ALA A 408 -12.64 -26.31 53.76
CA ALA A 408 -13.04 -26.72 55.08
C ALA A 408 -12.20 -25.95 56.12
N GLY A 409 -12.82 -25.02 56.80
CA GLY A 409 -12.33 -24.55 58.07
C GLY A 409 -12.45 -25.72 59.08
N SER A 410 -11.43 -25.90 59.84
CA SER A 410 -11.45 -26.75 61.06
C SER A 410 -10.70 -26.05 62.18
N PRO A 411 -11.01 -26.40 63.38
CA PRO A 411 -11.50 -25.57 64.46
C PRO A 411 -10.37 -24.93 65.29
#